data_212fff0af1097301decdcb1b2eb323cb
#
_entry.id   212fff0af1097301decdcb1b2eb323cb
#
_cell.length_a   1.000
_cell.length_b   1.000
_cell.length_c   1.000
_cell.angle_alpha   90.00
_cell.angle_beta   90.00
_cell.angle_gamma   90.00
#
_symmetry.space_group_name_H-M   'P 1'
#
loop_
_entity.id
_entity.type
_entity.pdbx_description
1 polymer ?
#
loop_
_entity_poly.entity_id
_entity_poly.type
_entity_poly.pdbx_seq_one_letter_code
_entity_poly.pdbx_strand_id
1 'polypeptide(L)'
;MDKICVLDFGAQYSQLIARRVRELSVYSEIVPCTEPVEKVLAAGYKGIILSGGPSSVYDDGAPLPDTRLFEAGIPVLGICYGMQAMGYLLGGKVVPAERREYGPAQLALEREGDLLAGVTPSASGGVTVWMSHGDTVMSPPPGFARLASTENCPVAAMADAERRLYAVQFHPEVAHTQQGKTVLRNFLAACGARGDWSMASFIDTEVATIRQTVGGDRVLCALSGGVDSSVVAMLIHKAIGDQLTCLFVDNGLLRQGEAEAVVETFRDTFKIKLIHVDASKRFLDRLRDITDPELKRKRIGNEFIALFEEEARKLGHIPWLAQGTLYPDVIESVSFKGPSATIKTHHNVGGLPPDMKFKLIEPLRELFKDEVREVGALLGLPGEIIWRQPFPGPGLAIRVLGEVNEERLSVLREADAVVQEEVRRAGLEREVWQAFAVLLPVRTVGVMGDFRTYADVIALRAVTSQDAMTADWARLPYDLLARISSRVINEVKGVNRVVYDISSKPPSTIEWE
;
A
#
# COMPACT_ATOMS: atom_id res chain seq x y z
N MET A 1 17.58 -14.58 -10.11
CA MET A 1 16.14 -14.32 -9.92
C MET A 1 15.53 -13.91 -11.25
N ASP A 2 14.49 -14.61 -11.68
CA ASP A 2 13.77 -14.29 -12.92
C ASP A 2 12.83 -13.11 -12.67
N LYS A 3 12.71 -12.19 -13.64
CA LYS A 3 11.92 -10.97 -13.47
C LYS A 3 11.06 -10.63 -14.69
N ILE A 4 9.89 -10.05 -14.42
CA ILE A 4 8.90 -9.59 -15.41
C ILE A 4 8.85 -8.06 -15.39
N CYS A 5 8.84 -7.47 -16.59
CA CYS A 5 8.58 -6.04 -16.76
C CYS A 5 7.08 -5.80 -16.89
N VAL A 6 6.54 -4.85 -16.14
CA VAL A 6 5.20 -4.30 -16.34
C VAL A 6 5.36 -2.89 -16.88
N LEU A 7 5.14 -2.70 -18.18
CA LEU A 7 5.15 -1.37 -18.82
C LEU A 7 3.84 -0.66 -18.47
N ASP A 8 3.95 0.48 -17.78
CA ASP A 8 2.82 1.25 -17.30
C ASP A 8 2.36 2.30 -18.30
N PHE A 9 1.14 2.13 -18.80
CA PHE A 9 0.45 3.07 -19.70
C PHE A 9 -0.51 4.00 -18.96
N GLY A 10 -0.34 4.17 -17.66
CA GLY A 10 -1.16 5.03 -16.79
C GLY A 10 -2.39 4.32 -16.23
N ALA A 11 -2.37 3.00 -16.13
CA ALA A 11 -3.46 2.24 -15.55
C ALA A 11 -3.52 2.39 -14.02
N GLN A 12 -4.73 2.43 -13.48
CA GLN A 12 -4.93 2.33 -12.04
C GLN A 12 -4.49 0.97 -11.46
N TYR A 13 -4.40 -0.06 -12.31
CA TYR A 13 -4.12 -1.44 -11.90
C TYR A 13 -2.69 -1.92 -12.18
N SER A 14 -1.77 -1.07 -12.66
CA SER A 14 -0.38 -1.49 -12.94
C SER A 14 0.31 -2.08 -11.71
N GLN A 15 0.08 -1.48 -10.53
CA GLN A 15 0.58 -2.02 -9.26
C GLN A 15 -0.04 -3.37 -8.93
N LEU A 16 -1.32 -3.56 -9.26
CA LEU A 16 -2.01 -4.83 -9.01
C LEU A 16 -1.50 -5.94 -9.93
N ILE A 17 -1.19 -5.62 -11.20
CA ILE A 17 -0.54 -6.58 -12.14
C ILE A 17 0.78 -7.06 -11.54
N ALA A 18 1.66 -6.12 -11.15
CA ALA A 18 2.96 -6.46 -10.56
C ALA A 18 2.80 -7.32 -9.29
N ARG A 19 1.88 -6.96 -8.41
CA ARG A 19 1.58 -7.71 -7.20
C ARG A 19 1.09 -9.14 -7.51
N ARG A 20 0.20 -9.32 -8.49
CA ARG A 20 -0.30 -10.65 -8.89
C ARG A 20 0.81 -11.54 -9.46
N VAL A 21 1.76 -10.97 -10.20
CA VAL A 21 2.95 -11.70 -10.67
C VAL A 21 3.80 -12.17 -9.48
N ARG A 22 4.02 -11.31 -8.47
CA ARG A 22 4.78 -11.65 -7.26
C ARG A 22 4.07 -12.70 -6.38
N GLU A 23 2.75 -12.65 -6.29
CA GLU A 23 1.95 -13.70 -5.64
C GLU A 23 2.09 -15.08 -6.33
N LEU A 24 2.58 -15.11 -7.57
CA LEU A 24 2.94 -16.32 -8.31
C LEU A 24 4.44 -16.64 -8.21
N SER A 25 5.11 -16.07 -7.20
CA SER A 25 6.53 -16.28 -6.88
C SER A 25 7.51 -15.82 -7.97
N VAL A 26 7.13 -14.86 -8.81
CA VAL A 26 8.02 -14.25 -9.80
C VAL A 26 8.17 -12.76 -9.51
N TYR A 27 9.41 -12.28 -9.47
CA TYR A 27 9.67 -10.86 -9.26
C TYR A 27 9.18 -10.00 -10.44
N SER A 28 8.66 -8.83 -10.17
CA SER A 28 8.17 -7.90 -11.18
C SER A 28 8.54 -6.46 -10.87
N GLU A 29 8.84 -5.70 -11.91
CA GLU A 29 9.15 -4.27 -11.86
C GLU A 29 8.14 -3.50 -12.71
N ILE A 30 7.66 -2.36 -12.20
CA ILE A 30 6.85 -1.42 -12.99
C ILE A 30 7.80 -0.41 -13.63
N VAL A 31 7.71 -0.31 -14.94
CA VAL A 31 8.57 0.56 -15.76
C VAL A 31 7.65 1.50 -16.55
N PRO A 32 7.92 2.81 -16.58
CA PRO A 32 7.16 3.73 -17.40
C PRO A 32 7.17 3.34 -18.88
N CYS A 33 6.05 3.48 -19.59
CA CYS A 33 5.97 3.21 -21.03
C CYS A 33 6.89 4.10 -21.88
N THR A 34 7.39 5.21 -21.31
CA THR A 34 8.36 6.12 -21.95
C THR A 34 9.82 5.72 -21.72
N GLU A 35 10.08 4.66 -20.93
CA GLU A 35 11.45 4.17 -20.79
C GLU A 35 12.00 3.72 -22.15
N PRO A 36 13.23 4.14 -22.52
CA PRO A 36 13.84 3.72 -23.77
C PRO A 36 13.84 2.19 -23.93
N VAL A 37 13.35 1.72 -25.08
CA VAL A 37 13.21 0.28 -25.34
C VAL A 37 14.54 -0.48 -25.20
N GLU A 38 15.66 0.16 -25.54
CA GLU A 38 16.98 -0.41 -25.39
C GLU A 38 17.30 -0.78 -23.93
N LYS A 39 16.86 0.05 -22.99
CA LYS A 39 17.04 -0.24 -21.56
C LYS A 39 16.14 -1.39 -21.12
N VAL A 40 14.88 -1.40 -21.57
CA VAL A 40 13.95 -2.49 -21.27
C VAL A 40 14.50 -3.82 -21.79
N LEU A 41 14.98 -3.86 -23.04
CA LEU A 41 15.54 -5.08 -23.65
C LEU A 41 16.85 -5.52 -22.99
N ALA A 42 17.69 -4.57 -22.56
CA ALA A 42 18.97 -4.87 -21.90
C ALA A 42 18.81 -5.30 -20.44
N ALA A 43 17.65 -5.06 -19.82
CA ALA A 43 17.42 -5.35 -18.39
C ALA A 43 17.30 -6.84 -18.07
N GLY A 44 17.19 -7.73 -19.07
CA GLY A 44 17.15 -9.19 -18.87
C GLY A 44 15.81 -9.72 -18.33
N TYR A 45 14.72 -9.07 -18.65
CA TYR A 45 13.38 -9.56 -18.33
C TYR A 45 13.05 -10.86 -19.07
N LYS A 46 12.36 -11.78 -18.36
CA LYS A 46 11.87 -13.04 -18.93
C LYS A 46 10.56 -12.86 -19.71
N GLY A 47 9.81 -11.81 -19.43
CA GLY A 47 8.58 -11.44 -20.10
C GLY A 47 8.22 -9.99 -19.86
N ILE A 48 7.36 -9.45 -20.69
CA ILE A 48 6.88 -8.06 -20.63
C ILE A 48 5.36 -8.08 -20.60
N ILE A 49 4.75 -7.35 -19.66
CA ILE A 49 3.31 -7.12 -19.58
C ILE A 49 3.06 -5.66 -19.95
N LEU A 50 2.25 -5.42 -20.97
CA LEU A 50 1.74 -4.09 -21.31
C LEU A 50 0.45 -3.88 -20.51
N SER A 51 0.43 -2.90 -19.62
CA SER A 51 -0.72 -2.65 -18.75
C SER A 51 -1.93 -2.10 -19.50
N GLY A 52 -3.04 -1.96 -18.83
CA GLY A 52 -4.15 -1.12 -19.26
C GLY A 52 -3.74 0.36 -19.34
N GLY A 53 -4.67 1.21 -19.72
CA GLY A 53 -4.49 2.65 -19.77
C GLY A 53 -5.80 3.39 -20.04
N PRO A 54 -5.88 4.69 -19.75
CA PRO A 54 -7.09 5.49 -19.93
C PRO A 54 -7.26 5.99 -21.37
N SER A 55 -6.23 5.91 -22.21
CA SER A 55 -6.21 6.48 -23.57
C SER A 55 -6.84 5.56 -24.60
N SER A 56 -7.29 6.11 -25.72
CA SER A 56 -7.53 5.38 -26.97
C SER A 56 -6.24 5.32 -27.78
N VAL A 57 -6.01 4.25 -28.52
CA VAL A 57 -4.87 4.15 -29.44
C VAL A 57 -4.90 5.18 -30.57
N TYR A 58 -6.03 5.86 -30.75
CA TYR A 58 -6.26 6.90 -31.75
C TYR A 58 -6.14 8.32 -31.20
N ASP A 59 -5.96 8.48 -29.89
CA ASP A 59 -5.78 9.80 -29.29
C ASP A 59 -4.46 10.43 -29.72
N ASP A 60 -4.46 11.75 -29.97
CA ASP A 60 -3.23 12.47 -30.25
C ASP A 60 -2.27 12.37 -29.04
N GLY A 61 -1.10 11.79 -29.29
CA GLY A 61 -0.12 11.55 -28.24
C GLY A 61 -0.39 10.32 -27.36
N ALA A 62 -1.26 9.39 -27.81
CA ALA A 62 -1.47 8.13 -27.13
C ALA A 62 -0.13 7.41 -26.82
N PRO A 63 0.06 6.91 -25.59
CA PRO A 63 1.28 6.22 -25.24
C PRO A 63 1.32 4.84 -25.93
N LEU A 64 2.09 4.70 -27.01
CA LEU A 64 2.26 3.44 -27.72
C LEU A 64 3.62 2.82 -27.38
N PRO A 65 3.69 1.48 -27.21
CA PRO A 65 4.96 0.79 -27.02
C PRO A 65 5.78 0.79 -28.31
N ASP A 66 7.11 0.75 -28.18
CA ASP A 66 8.00 0.56 -29.33
C ASP A 66 7.82 -0.83 -29.93
N THR A 67 7.63 -0.91 -31.24
CA THR A 67 7.37 -2.18 -31.97
C THR A 67 8.50 -3.20 -31.85
N ARG A 68 9.73 -2.75 -31.58
CA ARG A 68 10.88 -3.62 -31.34
C ARG A 68 10.69 -4.58 -30.17
N LEU A 69 9.79 -4.24 -29.22
CA LEU A 69 9.40 -5.15 -28.12
C LEU A 69 8.76 -6.43 -28.65
N PHE A 70 8.00 -6.36 -29.75
CA PHE A 70 7.32 -7.51 -30.35
C PHE A 70 8.24 -8.39 -31.23
N GLU A 71 9.43 -7.88 -31.56
CA GLU A 71 10.43 -8.54 -32.37
C GLU A 71 11.60 -9.13 -31.54
N ALA A 72 11.69 -8.74 -30.28
CA ALA A 72 12.80 -9.09 -29.39
C ALA A 72 12.83 -10.56 -28.94
N GLY A 73 11.82 -11.36 -29.30
CA GLY A 73 11.72 -12.76 -28.89
C GLY A 73 11.42 -12.97 -27.40
N ILE A 74 11.16 -11.91 -26.64
CA ILE A 74 10.70 -11.95 -25.26
C ILE A 74 9.18 -12.11 -25.28
N PRO A 75 8.58 -13.02 -24.48
CA PRO A 75 7.11 -13.13 -24.38
C PRO A 75 6.47 -11.81 -23.94
N VAL A 76 5.39 -11.40 -24.62
CA VAL A 76 4.66 -10.16 -24.32
C VAL A 76 3.19 -10.50 -24.06
N LEU A 77 2.62 -9.95 -22.96
CA LEU A 77 1.19 -10.00 -22.66
C LEU A 77 0.61 -8.58 -22.67
N GLY A 78 -0.33 -8.30 -23.59
CA GLY A 78 -1.11 -7.07 -23.57
C GLY A 78 -2.39 -7.23 -22.75
N ILE A 79 -2.63 -6.33 -21.80
CA ILE A 79 -3.85 -6.29 -20.98
C ILE A 79 -4.65 -5.03 -21.32
N CYS A 80 -5.92 -5.16 -21.70
CA CYS A 80 -6.84 -4.07 -21.99
C CYS A 80 -6.26 -3.09 -23.03
N TYR A 81 -5.82 -1.90 -22.64
CA TYR A 81 -5.14 -0.95 -23.54
C TYR A 81 -3.88 -1.58 -24.19
N GLY A 82 -3.09 -2.34 -23.42
CA GLY A 82 -1.92 -3.05 -23.95
C GLY A 82 -2.26 -4.02 -25.07
N MET A 83 -3.42 -4.69 -25.00
CA MET A 83 -3.94 -5.51 -26.11
C MET A 83 -4.32 -4.66 -27.32
N GLN A 84 -4.98 -3.53 -27.09
CA GLN A 84 -5.40 -2.62 -28.17
C GLN A 84 -4.17 -2.02 -28.88
N ALA A 85 -3.17 -1.57 -28.12
CA ALA A 85 -1.91 -1.06 -28.66
C ALA A 85 -1.15 -2.12 -29.48
N MET A 86 -1.07 -3.35 -28.98
CA MET A 86 -0.48 -4.49 -29.72
C MET A 86 -1.29 -4.76 -31.00
N GLY A 87 -2.62 -4.80 -30.90
CA GLY A 87 -3.52 -5.00 -32.03
C GLY A 87 -3.32 -3.94 -33.11
N TYR A 88 -3.32 -2.67 -32.72
CA TYR A 88 -3.15 -1.53 -33.61
C TYR A 88 -1.77 -1.54 -34.33
N LEU A 89 -0.70 -1.69 -33.57
CA LEU A 89 0.67 -1.63 -34.10
C LEU A 89 1.03 -2.81 -35.02
N LEU A 90 0.42 -3.97 -34.79
CA LEU A 90 0.69 -5.17 -35.59
C LEU A 90 -0.29 -5.40 -36.75
N GLY A 91 -1.16 -4.42 -37.05
CA GLY A 91 -2.06 -4.43 -38.21
C GLY A 91 -3.39 -5.13 -38.00
N GLY A 92 -3.82 -5.29 -36.77
CA GLY A 92 -5.19 -5.65 -36.41
C GLY A 92 -6.14 -4.46 -36.54
N LYS A 93 -7.43 -4.71 -36.41
CA LYS A 93 -8.45 -3.66 -36.47
C LYS A 93 -8.97 -3.35 -35.07
N VAL A 94 -8.62 -2.18 -34.54
CA VAL A 94 -9.17 -1.61 -33.30
C VAL A 94 -10.22 -0.57 -33.66
N VAL A 95 -11.31 -0.49 -32.93
CA VAL A 95 -12.36 0.53 -33.14
C VAL A 95 -12.98 0.94 -31.81
N PRO A 96 -13.56 2.14 -31.70
CA PRO A 96 -14.44 2.47 -30.59
C PRO A 96 -15.60 1.47 -30.53
N ALA A 97 -15.84 0.89 -29.36
CA ALA A 97 -16.91 -0.08 -29.19
C ALA A 97 -18.29 0.60 -29.32
N GLU A 98 -19.19 0.00 -30.07
CA GLU A 98 -20.60 0.46 -30.14
C GLU A 98 -21.27 0.38 -28.77
N ARG A 99 -20.94 -0.65 -28.00
CA ARG A 99 -21.34 -0.83 -26.60
C ARG A 99 -20.10 -1.00 -25.75
N ARG A 100 -19.89 -0.05 -24.85
CA ARG A 100 -18.79 -0.12 -23.87
C ARG A 100 -19.03 -1.26 -22.88
N GLU A 101 -17.97 -1.95 -22.48
CA GLU A 101 -18.05 -2.99 -21.45
C GLU A 101 -17.34 -2.53 -20.18
N TYR A 102 -18.12 -2.32 -19.13
CA TYR A 102 -17.64 -2.02 -17.78
C TYR A 102 -18.30 -2.99 -16.79
N GLY A 103 -17.50 -3.73 -16.04
CA GLY A 103 -17.99 -4.68 -15.06
C GLY A 103 -17.86 -6.14 -15.49
N PRO A 104 -18.64 -7.07 -14.88
CA PRO A 104 -18.55 -8.48 -15.17
C PRO A 104 -19.09 -8.84 -16.55
N ALA A 105 -18.33 -9.62 -17.31
CA ALA A 105 -18.74 -10.18 -18.59
C ALA A 105 -18.49 -11.70 -18.61
N GLN A 106 -19.22 -12.41 -19.49
CA GLN A 106 -19.07 -13.85 -19.67
C GLN A 106 -18.17 -14.11 -20.88
N LEU A 107 -17.03 -14.71 -20.65
CA LEU A 107 -16.05 -15.08 -21.67
C LEU A 107 -16.46 -16.44 -22.29
N ALA A 108 -16.64 -16.46 -23.59
CA ALA A 108 -16.80 -17.67 -24.38
C ALA A 108 -15.42 -18.12 -24.89
N LEU A 109 -14.97 -19.28 -24.46
CA LEU A 109 -13.71 -19.88 -24.90
C LEU A 109 -13.91 -20.47 -26.30
N GLU A 110 -13.05 -20.11 -27.26
CA GLU A 110 -13.13 -20.58 -28.65
C GLU A 110 -12.02 -21.56 -29.00
N ARG A 111 -10.90 -21.44 -28.32
CA ARG A 111 -9.74 -22.30 -28.55
C ARG A 111 -9.03 -22.56 -27.22
N GLU A 112 -8.77 -23.83 -26.94
CA GLU A 112 -7.80 -24.17 -25.91
C GLU A 112 -6.41 -23.78 -26.43
N GLY A 113 -5.71 -22.97 -25.65
CA GLY A 113 -4.38 -22.50 -26.02
C GLY A 113 -3.59 -22.14 -24.78
N ASP A 114 -2.29 -21.97 -24.94
CA ASP A 114 -1.34 -21.82 -23.85
C ASP A 114 -1.75 -20.80 -22.80
N LEU A 115 -2.26 -19.63 -23.20
CA LEU A 115 -2.65 -18.58 -22.26
C LEU A 115 -3.90 -18.92 -21.43
N LEU A 116 -4.87 -19.62 -22.03
CA LEU A 116 -6.15 -19.98 -21.37
C LEU A 116 -6.20 -21.46 -20.93
N ALA A 117 -5.06 -22.16 -20.95
CA ALA A 117 -4.98 -23.54 -20.48
C ALA A 117 -5.47 -23.67 -19.03
N GLY A 118 -6.36 -24.62 -18.78
CA GLY A 118 -6.94 -24.87 -17.45
C GLY A 118 -7.98 -23.83 -17.00
N VAL A 119 -8.30 -22.84 -17.82
CA VAL A 119 -9.44 -21.94 -17.59
C VAL A 119 -10.72 -22.70 -17.97
N THR A 120 -11.61 -22.92 -17.01
CA THR A 120 -12.81 -23.74 -17.20
C THR A 120 -14.09 -22.91 -17.04
N PRO A 121 -15.08 -23.08 -17.95
CA PRO A 121 -16.38 -22.45 -17.79
C PRO A 121 -17.08 -22.88 -16.50
N SER A 122 -17.85 -21.98 -15.92
CA SER A 122 -18.74 -22.28 -14.79
C SER A 122 -19.91 -23.18 -15.23
N ALA A 123 -20.68 -23.69 -14.27
CA ALA A 123 -21.88 -24.49 -14.54
C ALA A 123 -22.93 -23.73 -15.38
N SER A 124 -22.87 -22.40 -15.42
CA SER A 124 -23.70 -21.53 -16.25
C SER A 124 -23.18 -21.31 -17.68
N GLY A 125 -22.04 -21.91 -18.06
CA GLY A 125 -21.55 -21.97 -19.43
C GLY A 125 -20.56 -20.88 -19.85
N GLY A 126 -20.05 -20.03 -18.93
CA GLY A 126 -19.05 -19.01 -19.24
C GLY A 126 -18.01 -18.83 -18.15
N VAL A 127 -16.93 -18.11 -18.45
CA VAL A 127 -15.92 -17.69 -17.46
C VAL A 127 -16.17 -16.24 -17.12
N THR A 128 -16.43 -15.93 -15.85
CA THR A 128 -16.63 -14.54 -15.42
C THR A 128 -15.31 -13.80 -15.43
N VAL A 129 -15.24 -12.71 -16.20
CA VAL A 129 -14.10 -11.79 -16.29
C VAL A 129 -14.54 -10.36 -16.05
N TRP A 130 -13.62 -9.49 -15.72
CA TRP A 130 -13.88 -8.05 -15.51
C TRP A 130 -13.40 -7.24 -16.70
N MET A 131 -14.33 -6.53 -17.32
CA MET A 131 -14.09 -5.63 -18.44
C MET A 131 -14.07 -4.18 -17.98
N SER A 132 -13.25 -3.35 -18.66
CA SER A 132 -13.18 -1.90 -18.42
C SER A 132 -12.61 -1.21 -19.66
N HIS A 133 -13.37 -1.17 -20.76
CA HIS A 133 -12.86 -0.61 -22.02
C HIS A 133 -13.91 0.13 -22.84
N GLY A 134 -13.44 1.16 -23.59
CA GLY A 134 -14.23 1.91 -24.57
C GLY A 134 -13.90 1.54 -26.01
N ASP A 135 -12.69 1.00 -26.29
CA ASP A 135 -12.27 0.52 -27.59
C ASP A 135 -12.19 -1.01 -27.60
N THR A 136 -12.34 -1.63 -28.77
CA THR A 136 -12.30 -3.08 -28.91
C THR A 136 -11.51 -3.52 -30.13
N VAL A 137 -10.87 -4.68 -30.05
CA VAL A 137 -10.23 -5.34 -31.20
C VAL A 137 -11.30 -6.12 -31.97
N MET A 138 -11.61 -5.67 -33.19
CA MET A 138 -12.60 -6.31 -34.08
C MET A 138 -12.03 -7.49 -34.85
N SER A 139 -10.75 -7.41 -35.24
CA SER A 139 -10.03 -8.50 -35.85
C SER A 139 -8.60 -8.53 -35.37
N PRO A 140 -8.07 -9.71 -35.04
CA PRO A 140 -6.69 -9.85 -34.58
C PRO A 140 -5.71 -9.50 -35.69
N PRO A 141 -4.45 -9.13 -35.34
CA PRO A 141 -3.38 -8.96 -36.33
C PRO A 141 -3.05 -10.25 -37.11
N PRO A 142 -2.39 -10.14 -38.26
CA PRO A 142 -1.89 -11.32 -39.00
C PRO A 142 -1.02 -12.22 -38.09
N GLY A 143 -1.26 -13.52 -38.14
CA GLY A 143 -0.58 -14.52 -37.32
C GLY A 143 -1.23 -14.83 -35.98
N PHE A 144 -2.11 -13.93 -35.48
CA PHE A 144 -2.82 -14.18 -34.21
C PHE A 144 -4.04 -15.06 -34.38
N ALA A 145 -4.20 -15.99 -33.48
CA ALA A 145 -5.44 -16.74 -33.29
C ALA A 145 -6.32 -16.06 -32.24
N ARG A 146 -7.62 -16.00 -32.49
CA ARG A 146 -8.61 -15.61 -31.49
C ARG A 146 -8.80 -16.78 -30.53
N LEU A 147 -8.72 -16.51 -29.22
CA LEU A 147 -8.85 -17.51 -28.18
C LEU A 147 -10.19 -17.45 -27.46
N ALA A 148 -10.77 -16.25 -27.34
CA ALA A 148 -12.04 -16.06 -26.66
C ALA A 148 -12.74 -14.76 -27.12
N SER A 149 -14.06 -14.70 -26.88
CA SER A 149 -14.93 -13.55 -27.13
C SER A 149 -15.91 -13.32 -25.99
N THR A 150 -16.55 -12.14 -25.95
CA THR A 150 -17.76 -11.89 -25.15
C THR A 150 -18.89 -11.45 -26.09
N GLU A 151 -20.08 -11.19 -25.54
CA GLU A 151 -21.22 -10.72 -26.33
C GLU A 151 -20.91 -9.43 -27.10
N ASN A 152 -20.14 -8.50 -26.50
CA ASN A 152 -19.84 -7.19 -27.09
C ASN A 152 -18.35 -7.02 -27.51
N CYS A 153 -17.50 -7.98 -27.18
CA CYS A 153 -16.07 -7.97 -27.55
C CYS A 153 -15.73 -9.17 -28.43
N PRO A 154 -15.66 -9.00 -29.75
CA PRO A 154 -15.39 -10.11 -30.69
C PRO A 154 -14.05 -10.79 -30.47
N VAL A 155 -13.04 -10.05 -29.96
CA VAL A 155 -11.73 -10.58 -29.64
C VAL A 155 -11.41 -10.20 -28.20
N ALA A 156 -11.82 -11.04 -27.24
CA ALA A 156 -11.54 -10.82 -25.83
C ALA A 156 -10.21 -11.42 -25.36
N ALA A 157 -9.67 -12.37 -26.15
CA ALA A 157 -8.32 -12.89 -25.99
C ALA A 157 -7.76 -13.34 -27.34
N MET A 158 -6.47 -13.11 -27.55
CA MET A 158 -5.76 -13.52 -28.77
C MET A 158 -4.31 -13.90 -28.46
N ALA A 159 -3.71 -14.74 -29.31
CA ALA A 159 -2.30 -15.11 -29.20
C ALA A 159 -1.67 -15.40 -30.56
N ASP A 160 -0.40 -15.07 -30.67
CA ASP A 160 0.54 -15.61 -31.64
C ASP A 160 1.58 -16.43 -30.87
N ALA A 161 1.35 -17.74 -30.80
CA ALA A 161 2.18 -18.64 -30.01
C ALA A 161 3.61 -18.78 -30.59
N GLU A 162 3.79 -18.62 -31.89
CA GLU A 162 5.10 -18.69 -32.54
C GLU A 162 5.98 -17.52 -32.12
N ARG A 163 5.43 -16.31 -32.12
CA ARG A 163 6.12 -15.10 -31.65
C ARG A 163 6.05 -14.90 -30.14
N ARG A 164 5.30 -15.74 -29.43
CA ARG A 164 5.04 -15.63 -27.97
C ARG A 164 4.39 -14.32 -27.58
N LEU A 165 3.44 -13.84 -28.39
CA LEU A 165 2.66 -12.64 -28.16
C LEU A 165 1.25 -13.03 -27.73
N TYR A 166 0.84 -12.53 -26.59
CA TYR A 166 -0.44 -12.84 -25.95
C TYR A 166 -1.18 -11.56 -25.62
N ALA A 167 -2.51 -11.58 -25.66
CA ALA A 167 -3.27 -10.42 -25.24
C ALA A 167 -4.67 -10.79 -24.75
N VAL A 168 -5.15 -10.04 -23.77
CA VAL A 168 -6.49 -10.14 -23.19
C VAL A 168 -7.13 -8.75 -23.04
N GLN A 169 -8.41 -8.63 -23.37
CA GLN A 169 -9.16 -7.37 -23.22
C GLN A 169 -9.63 -7.17 -21.78
N PHE A 170 -9.85 -8.24 -21.04
CA PHE A 170 -10.24 -8.21 -19.65
C PHE A 170 -9.04 -8.02 -18.72
N HIS A 171 -9.33 -7.74 -17.45
CA HIS A 171 -8.33 -7.55 -16.40
C HIS A 171 -8.11 -8.84 -15.59
N PRO A 172 -7.07 -9.63 -15.85
CA PRO A 172 -6.79 -10.87 -15.10
C PRO A 172 -6.29 -10.60 -13.68
N GLU A 173 -5.80 -9.39 -13.42
CA GLU A 173 -5.22 -9.00 -12.13
C GLU A 173 -6.26 -8.69 -11.05
N VAL A 174 -7.51 -8.34 -11.43
CA VAL A 174 -8.54 -7.96 -10.45
C VAL A 174 -9.25 -9.17 -9.85
N ALA A 175 -9.71 -9.04 -8.62
CA ALA A 175 -10.39 -10.13 -7.89
C ALA A 175 -11.68 -10.63 -8.56
N HIS A 176 -12.34 -9.77 -9.33
CA HIS A 176 -13.58 -10.08 -10.05
C HIS A 176 -13.37 -11.01 -11.26
N THR A 177 -12.14 -11.15 -11.77
CA THR A 177 -11.77 -12.17 -12.75
C THR A 177 -11.38 -13.45 -12.01
N GLN A 178 -12.34 -14.36 -11.84
CA GLN A 178 -12.23 -15.52 -10.95
C GLN A 178 -11.01 -16.40 -11.22
N GLN A 179 -10.65 -16.59 -12.50
CA GLN A 179 -9.51 -17.42 -12.92
C GLN A 179 -8.33 -16.61 -13.47
N GLY A 180 -8.26 -15.32 -13.13
CA GLY A 180 -7.22 -14.41 -13.62
C GLY A 180 -5.79 -14.85 -13.22
N LYS A 181 -5.62 -15.43 -12.02
CA LYS A 181 -4.33 -16.01 -11.60
C LYS A 181 -3.89 -17.18 -12.48
N THR A 182 -4.81 -17.96 -13.04
CA THR A 182 -4.48 -19.04 -13.98
C THR A 182 -3.94 -18.46 -15.28
N VAL A 183 -4.57 -17.42 -15.83
CA VAL A 183 -4.11 -16.72 -17.04
C VAL A 183 -2.70 -16.16 -16.84
N LEU A 184 -2.46 -15.46 -15.72
CA LEU A 184 -1.12 -14.93 -15.42
C LEU A 184 -0.09 -16.03 -15.20
N ARG A 185 -0.43 -17.13 -14.52
CA ARG A 185 0.47 -18.27 -14.36
C ARG A 185 0.86 -18.89 -15.70
N ASN A 186 -0.09 -19.03 -16.61
CA ASN A 186 0.18 -19.55 -17.95
C ASN A 186 1.14 -18.66 -18.75
N PHE A 187 0.95 -17.33 -18.64
CA PHE A 187 1.90 -16.39 -19.23
C PHE A 187 3.30 -16.52 -18.61
N LEU A 188 3.41 -16.62 -17.29
CA LEU A 188 4.70 -16.81 -16.61
C LEU A 188 5.37 -18.13 -17.00
N ALA A 189 4.58 -19.18 -17.22
CA ALA A 189 5.09 -20.45 -17.75
C ALA A 189 5.61 -20.29 -19.19
N ALA A 190 4.91 -19.54 -20.06
CA ALA A 190 5.40 -19.20 -21.40
C ALA A 190 6.69 -18.36 -21.37
N CYS A 191 6.91 -17.56 -20.30
CA CYS A 191 8.16 -16.85 -20.07
C CYS A 191 9.30 -17.76 -19.59
N GLY A 192 9.02 -19.01 -19.21
CA GLY A 192 9.99 -19.91 -18.58
C GLY A 192 10.44 -19.41 -17.19
N ALA A 193 9.60 -18.67 -16.50
CA ALA A 193 9.90 -18.15 -15.17
C ALA A 193 9.83 -19.26 -14.11
N ARG A 194 10.86 -19.35 -13.26
CA ARG A 194 11.06 -20.48 -12.32
C ARG A 194 10.31 -20.33 -11.00
N GLY A 195 9.77 -19.15 -10.70
CA GLY A 195 9.10 -18.93 -9.42
C GLY A 195 10.06 -18.93 -8.22
N ASP A 196 11.15 -18.18 -8.32
CA ASP A 196 12.22 -18.11 -7.32
C ASP A 196 12.13 -16.86 -6.40
N TRP A 197 11.08 -16.05 -6.55
CA TRP A 197 10.79 -14.94 -5.66
C TRP A 197 10.13 -15.42 -4.37
N SER A 198 10.79 -15.20 -3.25
CA SER A 198 10.25 -15.44 -1.91
C SER A 198 10.80 -14.44 -0.92
N MET A 199 10.07 -14.16 0.16
CA MET A 199 10.54 -13.22 1.18
C MET A 199 11.76 -13.75 1.93
N ALA A 200 11.95 -15.07 2.01
CA ALA A 200 13.17 -15.65 2.59
C ALA A 200 14.40 -15.35 1.71
N SER A 201 14.31 -15.56 0.39
CA SER A 201 15.41 -15.24 -0.53
C SER A 201 15.66 -13.73 -0.62
N PHE A 202 14.61 -12.91 -0.52
CA PHE A 202 14.73 -11.46 -0.42
C PHE A 202 15.55 -11.05 0.82
N ILE A 203 15.23 -11.58 2.01
CA ILE A 203 15.93 -11.28 3.26
C ILE A 203 17.43 -11.58 3.11
N ASP A 204 17.80 -12.74 2.57
CA ASP A 204 19.20 -13.13 2.43
C ASP A 204 19.95 -12.20 1.46
N THR A 205 19.33 -11.87 0.33
CA THR A 205 19.89 -10.94 -0.67
C THR A 205 20.05 -9.55 -0.08
N GLU A 206 19.01 -9.02 0.56
CA GLU A 206 19.01 -7.67 1.11
C GLU A 206 19.99 -7.51 2.26
N VAL A 207 20.09 -8.50 3.15
CA VAL A 207 21.11 -8.54 4.21
C VAL A 207 22.53 -8.49 3.64
N ALA A 208 22.80 -9.20 2.54
CA ALA A 208 24.09 -9.13 1.87
C ALA A 208 24.36 -7.75 1.25
N THR A 209 23.35 -7.17 0.59
CA THR A 209 23.41 -5.83 -0.01
C THR A 209 23.65 -4.75 1.04
N ILE A 210 22.93 -4.80 2.19
CA ILE A 210 23.13 -3.87 3.31
C ILE A 210 24.57 -3.95 3.83
N ARG A 211 25.09 -5.16 4.06
CA ARG A 211 26.47 -5.37 4.53
C ARG A 211 27.50 -4.77 3.59
N GLN A 212 27.34 -4.99 2.30
CA GLN A 212 28.25 -4.47 1.28
C GLN A 212 28.20 -2.93 1.21
N THR A 213 26.97 -2.36 1.26
CA THR A 213 26.74 -0.93 1.11
C THR A 213 27.22 -0.13 2.32
N VAL A 214 26.93 -0.62 3.52
CA VAL A 214 27.27 0.06 4.78
C VAL A 214 28.72 -0.15 5.17
N GLY A 215 29.26 -1.36 4.94
CA GLY A 215 30.63 -1.70 5.35
C GLY A 215 30.84 -1.54 6.86
N GLY A 216 31.83 -0.73 7.23
CA GLY A 216 32.14 -0.43 8.65
C GLY A 216 31.41 0.78 9.24
N ASP A 217 30.56 1.45 8.46
CA ASP A 217 29.86 2.66 8.88
C ASP A 217 28.71 2.37 9.86
N ARG A 218 28.22 3.43 10.52
CA ARG A 218 27.03 3.37 11.38
C ARG A 218 25.78 3.79 10.63
N VAL A 219 24.63 3.22 11.02
CA VAL A 219 23.30 3.53 10.48
C VAL A 219 22.41 4.07 11.58
N LEU A 220 21.69 5.15 11.32
CA LEU A 220 20.62 5.68 12.15
C LEU A 220 19.27 5.28 11.54
N CYS A 221 18.36 4.77 12.36
CA CYS A 221 17.00 4.42 11.97
C CYS A 221 16.01 5.15 12.86
N ALA A 222 15.12 5.94 12.27
CA ALA A 222 13.97 6.50 12.98
C ALA A 222 12.91 5.39 13.15
N LEU A 223 12.67 4.95 14.37
CA LEU A 223 11.70 3.92 14.71
C LEU A 223 10.39 4.56 15.13
N SER A 224 9.33 4.36 14.35
CA SER A 224 7.99 4.89 14.65
C SER A 224 7.08 3.91 15.37
N GLY A 225 7.52 2.66 15.56
CA GLY A 225 6.68 1.56 16.04
C GLY A 225 5.69 1.01 15.00
N GLY A 226 5.67 1.56 13.78
CA GLY A 226 4.94 0.99 12.64
C GLY A 226 5.68 -0.18 12.01
N VAL A 227 4.96 -1.07 11.30
CA VAL A 227 5.55 -2.28 10.72
C VAL A 227 6.73 -1.99 9.80
N ASP A 228 6.69 -0.93 9.00
CA ASP A 228 7.74 -0.62 8.02
C ASP A 228 9.05 -0.27 8.71
N SER A 229 9.05 0.71 9.62
CA SER A 229 10.25 1.08 10.39
C SER A 229 10.78 -0.09 11.24
N SER A 230 9.88 -0.94 11.72
CA SER A 230 10.22 -2.14 12.49
C SER A 230 10.96 -3.17 11.62
N VAL A 231 10.46 -3.45 10.43
CA VAL A 231 11.09 -4.39 9.48
C VAL A 231 12.43 -3.85 8.99
N VAL A 232 12.52 -2.54 8.71
CA VAL A 232 13.80 -1.88 8.38
C VAL A 232 14.82 -2.08 9.48
N ALA A 233 14.45 -1.79 10.73
CA ALA A 233 15.35 -1.95 11.88
C ALA A 233 15.82 -3.40 12.02
N MET A 234 14.93 -4.37 11.87
CA MET A 234 15.25 -5.80 11.96
C MET A 234 16.18 -6.28 10.84
N LEU A 235 15.93 -5.88 9.58
CA LEU A 235 16.79 -6.22 8.43
C LEU A 235 18.20 -5.67 8.61
N ILE A 236 18.30 -4.40 8.98
CA ILE A 236 19.59 -3.75 9.18
C ILE A 236 20.31 -4.36 10.39
N HIS A 237 19.61 -4.60 11.50
CA HIS A 237 20.20 -5.26 12.65
C HIS A 237 20.73 -6.67 12.33
N LYS A 238 19.96 -7.45 11.57
CA LYS A 238 20.40 -8.77 11.07
C LYS A 238 21.64 -8.66 10.17
N ALA A 239 21.77 -7.58 9.42
CA ALA A 239 22.90 -7.37 8.52
C ALA A 239 24.17 -6.91 9.25
N ILE A 240 24.08 -5.89 10.11
CA ILE A 240 25.23 -5.13 10.66
C ILE A 240 25.26 -5.04 12.18
N GLY A 241 24.30 -5.63 12.90
CA GLY A 241 24.30 -5.71 14.36
C GLY A 241 24.41 -4.34 15.05
N ASP A 242 25.41 -4.18 15.91
CA ASP A 242 25.62 -2.99 16.77
C ASP A 242 25.97 -1.70 16.02
N GLN A 243 26.24 -1.76 14.71
CA GLN A 243 26.41 -0.56 13.87
C GLN A 243 25.08 0.19 13.67
N LEU A 244 23.93 -0.47 13.88
CA LEU A 244 22.63 0.16 13.89
C LEU A 244 22.37 0.88 15.22
N THR A 245 21.86 2.10 15.15
CA THR A 245 21.26 2.81 16.28
C THR A 245 19.85 3.21 15.88
N CYS A 246 18.85 2.79 16.63
CA CYS A 246 17.47 3.22 16.46
C CYS A 246 17.18 4.40 17.38
N LEU A 247 16.43 5.39 16.88
CA LEU A 247 15.91 6.52 17.62
C LEU A 247 14.39 6.44 17.64
N PHE A 248 13.82 6.29 18.83
CA PHE A 248 12.39 6.30 19.07
C PHE A 248 12.01 7.53 19.90
N VAL A 249 11.06 8.31 19.39
CA VAL A 249 10.55 9.52 20.04
C VAL A 249 9.14 9.25 20.55
N ASP A 250 8.98 9.28 21.87
CA ASP A 250 7.67 9.39 22.49
C ASP A 250 7.25 10.87 22.48
N ASN A 251 6.32 11.19 21.61
CA ASN A 251 5.80 12.54 21.45
C ASN A 251 4.59 12.85 22.37
N GLY A 252 4.23 11.92 23.24
CA GLY A 252 3.05 12.05 24.08
C GLY A 252 1.70 11.97 23.34
N LEU A 253 1.72 11.62 22.05
CA LEU A 253 0.52 11.50 21.19
C LEU A 253 0.26 10.04 20.77
N LEU A 254 0.97 9.10 21.38
CA LEU A 254 0.84 7.67 21.14
C LEU A 254 -0.38 7.08 21.89
N ARG A 255 -0.80 5.90 21.48
CA ARG A 255 -1.81 5.09 22.18
C ARG A 255 -1.28 4.65 23.55
N GLN A 256 -2.20 4.23 24.40
CA GLN A 256 -1.87 3.70 25.71
C GLN A 256 -0.94 2.48 25.61
N GLY A 257 0.18 2.50 26.36
CA GLY A 257 1.15 1.39 26.43
C GLY A 257 2.00 1.20 25.18
N GLU A 258 1.86 2.05 24.17
CA GLU A 258 2.53 1.88 22.88
C GLU A 258 4.04 2.18 22.95
N ALA A 259 4.43 3.21 23.68
CA ALA A 259 5.84 3.57 23.85
C ALA A 259 6.60 2.45 24.59
N GLU A 260 6.02 1.95 25.67
CA GLU A 260 6.55 0.85 26.45
C GLU A 260 6.72 -0.42 25.61
N ALA A 261 5.69 -0.79 24.84
CA ALA A 261 5.73 -1.97 23.98
C ALA A 261 6.82 -1.88 22.90
N VAL A 262 7.05 -0.70 22.31
CA VAL A 262 8.14 -0.48 21.35
C VAL A 262 9.49 -0.66 22.04
N VAL A 263 9.69 -0.05 23.21
CA VAL A 263 10.95 -0.14 23.95
C VAL A 263 11.23 -1.59 24.36
N GLU A 264 10.26 -2.30 24.94
CA GLU A 264 10.37 -3.71 25.33
C GLU A 264 10.73 -4.60 24.13
N THR A 265 10.04 -4.40 23.01
CA THR A 265 10.29 -5.20 21.80
C THR A 265 11.71 -4.99 21.27
N PHE A 266 12.10 -3.77 20.99
CA PHE A 266 13.36 -3.52 20.27
C PHE A 266 14.57 -3.53 21.18
N ARG A 267 14.51 -2.91 22.35
CA ARG A 267 15.65 -2.88 23.28
C ARG A 267 15.77 -4.16 24.08
N ASP A 268 14.66 -4.65 24.63
CA ASP A 268 14.72 -5.69 25.65
C ASP A 268 14.58 -7.11 25.05
N THR A 269 13.82 -7.29 23.95
CA THR A 269 13.70 -8.58 23.26
C THR A 269 14.75 -8.74 22.17
N PHE A 270 14.81 -7.84 21.20
CA PHE A 270 15.74 -7.95 20.06
C PHE A 270 17.14 -7.41 20.34
N LYS A 271 17.37 -6.78 21.50
CA LYS A 271 18.67 -6.22 21.89
C LYS A 271 19.24 -5.21 20.91
N ILE A 272 18.39 -4.49 20.22
CA ILE A 272 18.77 -3.41 19.30
C ILE A 272 19.15 -2.19 20.14
N LYS A 273 20.22 -1.51 19.76
CA LYS A 273 20.62 -0.24 20.39
C LYS A 273 19.56 0.82 20.14
N LEU A 274 18.69 1.05 21.12
CA LEU A 274 17.58 1.97 21.07
C LEU A 274 17.78 3.17 21.96
N ILE A 275 17.75 4.37 21.38
CA ILE A 275 17.64 5.64 22.08
C ILE A 275 16.17 5.98 22.17
N HIS A 276 15.63 6.00 23.36
CA HIS A 276 14.26 6.43 23.65
C HIS A 276 14.30 7.86 24.19
N VAL A 277 13.56 8.75 23.53
CA VAL A 277 13.46 10.16 23.92
C VAL A 277 12.01 10.45 24.28
N ASP A 278 11.76 10.70 25.57
CA ASP A 278 10.47 11.25 26.01
C ASP A 278 10.47 12.77 25.71
N ALA A 279 9.66 13.14 24.73
CA ALA A 279 9.46 14.51 24.31
C ALA A 279 8.00 14.98 24.50
N SER A 280 7.20 14.22 25.27
CA SER A 280 5.76 14.44 25.45
C SER A 280 5.44 15.90 25.79
N LYS A 281 6.13 16.46 26.80
CA LYS A 281 5.94 17.85 27.21
C LYS A 281 6.27 18.83 26.08
N ARG A 282 7.33 18.58 25.32
CA ARG A 282 7.79 19.46 24.24
C ARG A 282 6.76 19.54 23.11
N PHE A 283 6.18 18.42 22.72
CA PHE A 283 5.12 18.38 21.71
C PHE A 283 3.82 19.03 22.20
N LEU A 284 3.40 18.76 23.45
CA LEU A 284 2.21 19.39 24.03
C LEU A 284 2.36 20.91 24.14
N ASP A 285 3.53 21.42 24.54
CA ASP A 285 3.78 22.86 24.58
C ASP A 285 3.68 23.50 23.17
N ARG A 286 4.07 22.78 22.11
CA ARG A 286 3.92 23.24 20.71
C ARG A 286 2.48 23.22 20.21
N LEU A 287 1.62 22.41 20.80
CA LEU A 287 0.20 22.27 20.43
C LEU A 287 -0.73 23.14 21.25
N ARG A 288 -0.22 23.85 22.27
CA ARG A 288 -1.04 24.73 23.11
C ARG A 288 -1.75 25.79 22.27
N ASP A 289 -3.04 25.97 22.51
CA ASP A 289 -3.94 26.90 21.80
C ASP A 289 -4.11 26.62 20.29
N ILE A 290 -3.66 25.44 19.79
CA ILE A 290 -3.80 25.04 18.40
C ILE A 290 -5.03 24.16 18.23
N THR A 291 -5.97 24.63 17.40
CA THR A 291 -7.20 23.91 17.06
C THR A 291 -7.31 23.55 15.58
N ASP A 292 -6.54 24.23 14.72
CA ASP A 292 -6.52 23.99 13.29
C ASP A 292 -5.75 22.70 12.95
N PRO A 293 -6.36 21.73 12.21
CA PRO A 293 -5.76 20.44 11.93
C PRO A 293 -4.45 20.51 11.14
N GLU A 294 -4.38 21.37 10.14
CA GLU A 294 -3.17 21.51 9.31
C GLU A 294 -2.03 22.12 10.11
N LEU A 295 -2.35 23.06 11.00
CA LEU A 295 -1.36 23.66 11.89
C LEU A 295 -0.86 22.65 12.93
N LYS A 296 -1.74 21.76 13.48
CA LYS A 296 -1.32 20.64 14.33
C LYS A 296 -0.31 19.74 13.60
N ARG A 297 -0.65 19.29 12.38
CA ARG A 297 0.21 18.44 11.55
C ARG A 297 1.57 19.08 11.29
N LYS A 298 1.58 20.36 10.90
CA LYS A 298 2.79 21.12 10.61
C LYS A 298 3.68 21.29 11.85
N ARG A 299 3.09 21.63 13.01
CA ARG A 299 3.82 21.81 14.26
C ARG A 299 4.46 20.49 14.73
N ILE A 300 3.70 19.41 14.68
CA ILE A 300 4.19 18.07 15.06
C ILE A 300 5.32 17.65 14.12
N GLY A 301 5.14 17.77 12.81
CA GLY A 301 6.17 17.39 11.83
C GLY A 301 7.47 18.18 12.01
N ASN A 302 7.39 19.51 12.15
CA ASN A 302 8.57 20.35 12.37
C ASN A 302 9.29 20.00 13.68
N GLU A 303 8.54 19.67 14.74
CA GLU A 303 9.14 19.33 16.02
C GLU A 303 9.83 17.97 15.99
N PHE A 304 9.26 16.98 15.26
CA PHE A 304 9.94 15.70 15.01
C PHE A 304 11.27 15.90 14.31
N ILE A 305 11.31 16.72 13.25
CA ILE A 305 12.53 17.00 12.50
C ILE A 305 13.57 17.64 13.42
N ALA A 306 13.19 18.70 14.14
CA ALA A 306 14.10 19.43 15.04
C ALA A 306 14.70 18.52 16.12
N LEU A 307 13.86 17.66 16.72
CA LEU A 307 14.30 16.72 17.74
C LEU A 307 15.20 15.62 17.17
N PHE A 308 14.83 15.08 16.00
CA PHE A 308 15.66 14.09 15.31
C PHE A 308 17.06 14.61 15.01
N GLU A 309 17.16 15.85 14.53
CA GLU A 309 18.44 16.54 14.27
C GLU A 309 19.26 16.72 15.55
N GLU A 310 18.61 17.17 16.63
CA GLU A 310 19.25 17.37 17.92
C GLU A 310 19.88 16.06 18.43
N GLU A 311 19.11 14.97 18.40
CA GLU A 311 19.58 13.66 18.85
C GLU A 311 20.67 13.08 17.91
N ALA A 312 20.48 13.21 16.60
CA ALA A 312 21.46 12.75 15.62
C ALA A 312 22.83 13.46 15.79
N ARG A 313 22.84 14.78 16.09
CA ARG A 313 24.07 15.51 16.37
C ARG A 313 24.83 15.00 17.63
N LYS A 314 24.08 14.58 18.68
CA LYS A 314 24.67 14.01 19.90
C LYS A 314 25.39 12.68 19.62
N LEU A 315 24.97 11.94 18.60
CA LEU A 315 25.55 10.65 18.23
C LEU A 315 26.86 10.77 17.43
N GLY A 316 27.22 12.00 17.02
CA GLY A 316 28.39 12.26 16.19
C GLY A 316 28.19 11.82 14.73
N HIS A 317 29.29 11.51 14.03
CA HIS A 317 29.19 11.18 12.61
C HIS A 317 28.53 9.82 12.37
N ILE A 318 27.34 9.84 11.78
CA ILE A 318 26.61 8.67 11.26
C ILE A 318 26.27 8.98 9.79
N PRO A 319 26.90 8.30 8.82
CA PRO A 319 26.74 8.64 7.42
C PRO A 319 25.43 8.14 6.80
N TRP A 320 24.74 7.16 7.40
CA TRP A 320 23.58 6.51 6.82
C TRP A 320 22.30 6.74 7.64
N LEU A 321 21.22 7.07 6.93
CA LEU A 321 19.85 7.13 7.47
C LEU A 321 19.00 6.06 6.82
N ALA A 322 18.40 5.21 7.65
CA ALA A 322 17.48 4.18 7.20
C ALA A 322 16.05 4.69 7.08
N GLN A 323 15.40 4.35 5.96
CA GLN A 323 14.02 4.72 5.68
C GLN A 323 13.18 3.52 5.25
N GLY A 324 11.91 3.53 5.64
CA GLY A 324 10.91 2.51 5.29
C GLY A 324 10.10 2.87 4.04
N THR A 325 10.74 3.41 3.01
CA THR A 325 10.11 3.66 1.71
C THR A 325 9.65 2.35 1.09
N LEU A 326 8.41 2.29 0.64
CA LEU A 326 7.82 1.13 -0.01
C LEU A 326 7.75 1.29 -1.53
N TYR A 327 7.56 0.18 -2.24
CA TYR A 327 7.48 0.20 -3.71
C TYR A 327 6.36 1.11 -4.25
N PRO A 328 5.15 1.14 -3.68
CA PRO A 328 4.13 2.12 -4.08
C PRO A 328 4.57 3.58 -3.93
N ASP A 329 5.32 3.93 -2.88
CA ASP A 329 5.83 5.29 -2.67
C ASP A 329 6.81 5.69 -3.79
N VAL A 330 7.64 4.74 -4.24
CA VAL A 330 8.57 4.95 -5.37
C VAL A 330 7.83 5.21 -6.67
N ILE A 331 6.81 4.41 -6.97
CA ILE A 331 6.02 4.54 -8.21
C ILE A 331 5.26 5.87 -8.22
N GLU A 332 4.64 6.25 -7.10
CA GLU A 332 3.92 7.53 -6.98
C GLU A 332 4.84 8.74 -7.16
N SER A 333 6.13 8.62 -6.76
CA SER A 333 7.11 9.70 -6.90
C SER A 333 7.58 9.90 -8.35
N VAL A 334 7.46 8.89 -9.21
CA VAL A 334 7.87 8.89 -10.63
C VAL A 334 6.68 9.11 -11.56
N SER A 335 5.47 9.38 -11.03
CA SER A 335 4.23 9.34 -11.78
C SER A 335 4.17 10.30 -13.00
N PHE A 336 3.63 9.76 -14.07
CA PHE A 336 3.44 10.29 -15.42
C PHE A 336 2.45 11.44 -15.58
N LYS A 337 1.74 11.84 -14.54
CA LYS A 337 0.72 12.88 -14.64
C LYS A 337 1.38 14.25 -14.50
N GLY A 338 1.33 15.03 -15.57
CA GLY A 338 1.78 16.40 -15.74
C GLY A 338 1.73 17.34 -14.52
N PRO A 339 1.81 18.68 -14.66
CA PRO A 339 2.13 19.64 -13.57
C PRO A 339 1.27 19.60 -12.30
N SER A 340 0.20 18.83 -12.27
CA SER A 340 -0.66 18.63 -11.08
C SER A 340 -0.25 17.46 -10.17
N ALA A 341 0.80 16.71 -10.51
CA ALA A 341 1.16 15.46 -9.83
C ALA A 341 2.26 15.57 -8.76
N THR A 342 2.68 16.79 -8.43
CA THR A 342 3.63 17.02 -7.33
C THR A 342 2.90 17.10 -5.98
N ILE A 343 2.00 16.15 -5.68
CA ILE A 343 1.20 16.18 -4.44
C ILE A 343 1.88 15.45 -3.27
N LYS A 344 2.92 14.65 -3.50
CA LYS A 344 3.69 14.03 -2.42
C LYS A 344 5.19 14.19 -2.65
N THR A 345 5.72 15.37 -2.34
CA THR A 345 7.12 15.50 -1.99
C THR A 345 7.35 14.65 -0.73
N HIS A 346 8.07 13.56 -0.92
CA HIS A 346 8.70 12.69 0.09
C HIS A 346 8.27 12.91 1.55
N HIS A 347 7.33 12.14 2.02
CA HIS A 347 6.84 12.22 3.40
C HIS A 347 7.91 11.99 4.48
N ASN A 348 9.12 11.53 4.12
CA ASN A 348 10.15 11.14 5.08
C ASN A 348 11.49 11.86 4.98
N VAL A 349 11.80 12.64 3.93
CA VAL A 349 13.13 13.28 3.76
C VAL A 349 13.07 14.77 3.44
N GLY A 350 11.96 15.28 2.98
CA GLY A 350 11.83 16.69 2.56
C GLY A 350 11.98 17.73 3.68
N GLY A 351 12.25 17.30 4.90
CA GLY A 351 12.40 18.15 6.08
C GLY A 351 13.77 18.14 6.76
N LEU A 352 14.70 17.29 6.31
CA LEU A 352 16.04 17.30 6.91
C LEU A 352 16.84 18.51 6.42
N PRO A 353 17.62 19.17 7.30
CA PRO A 353 18.43 20.30 6.92
C PRO A 353 19.45 19.98 5.84
N PRO A 354 19.77 20.95 4.96
CA PRO A 354 20.75 20.76 3.88
C PRO A 354 22.17 20.43 4.38
N ASP A 355 22.48 20.72 5.64
CA ASP A 355 23.75 20.43 6.28
C ASP A 355 23.86 19.00 6.84
N MET A 356 22.75 18.30 7.04
CA MET A 356 22.72 16.89 7.37
C MET A 356 22.81 16.03 6.10
N LYS A 357 24.01 15.73 5.66
CA LYS A 357 24.29 14.92 4.46
C LYS A 357 24.26 13.42 4.78
N PHE A 358 23.10 12.88 5.09
CA PHE A 358 22.92 11.43 5.15
C PHE A 358 22.89 10.81 3.76
N LYS A 359 23.51 9.64 3.63
CA LYS A 359 23.20 8.69 2.56
C LYS A 359 21.98 7.90 3.00
N LEU A 360 21.06 7.61 2.07
CA LEU A 360 19.87 6.84 2.39
C LEU A 360 20.12 5.36 2.18
N ILE A 361 19.53 4.54 3.06
CA ILE A 361 19.38 3.11 2.89
C ILE A 361 17.90 2.75 3.03
N GLU A 362 17.33 2.15 1.98
CA GLU A 362 15.89 1.91 1.83
C GLU A 362 15.60 0.44 1.55
N PRO A 363 15.74 -0.44 2.55
CA PRO A 363 15.67 -1.89 2.35
C PRO A 363 14.33 -2.41 1.83
N LEU A 364 13.25 -1.65 1.98
CA LEU A 364 11.89 -2.06 1.59
C LEU A 364 11.43 -1.46 0.26
N ARG A 365 12.32 -0.73 -0.44
CA ARG A 365 11.99 0.05 -1.64
C ARG A 365 11.35 -0.78 -2.77
N GLU A 366 11.61 -2.07 -2.79
CA GLU A 366 11.09 -2.99 -3.79
C GLU A 366 9.85 -3.77 -3.31
N LEU A 367 9.40 -3.59 -2.07
CA LEU A 367 8.35 -4.41 -1.48
C LEU A 367 6.98 -3.71 -1.45
N PHE A 368 5.93 -4.49 -1.65
CA PHE A 368 4.57 -4.12 -1.29
C PHE A 368 4.32 -4.32 0.21
N LYS A 369 3.28 -3.69 0.74
CA LYS A 369 2.97 -3.71 2.17
C LYS A 369 2.74 -5.12 2.75
N ASP A 370 2.14 -6.01 1.99
CA ASP A 370 1.92 -7.41 2.37
C ASP A 370 3.23 -8.21 2.40
N GLU A 371 4.13 -7.98 1.44
CA GLU A 371 5.47 -8.56 1.43
C GLU A 371 6.29 -8.08 2.66
N VAL A 372 6.18 -6.80 3.02
CA VAL A 372 6.82 -6.26 4.24
C VAL A 372 6.32 -6.99 5.49
N ARG A 373 5.02 -7.26 5.59
CA ARG A 373 4.46 -8.01 6.73
C ARG A 373 4.99 -9.45 6.78
N GLU A 374 5.12 -10.09 5.62
CA GLU A 374 5.70 -11.44 5.52
C GLU A 374 7.17 -11.44 5.95
N VAL A 375 7.97 -10.46 5.47
CA VAL A 375 9.36 -10.26 5.93
C VAL A 375 9.40 -10.06 7.44
N GLY A 376 8.52 -9.24 8.00
CA GLY A 376 8.41 -9.02 9.45
C GLY A 376 8.15 -10.31 10.22
N ALA A 377 7.25 -11.17 9.72
CA ALA A 377 6.96 -12.47 10.32
C ALA A 377 8.18 -13.41 10.28
N LEU A 378 8.87 -13.47 9.14
CA LEU A 378 10.10 -14.28 8.98
C LEU A 378 11.26 -13.77 9.84
N LEU A 379 11.32 -12.49 10.16
CA LEU A 379 12.30 -11.89 11.07
C LEU A 379 11.91 -12.03 12.54
N GLY A 380 10.74 -12.60 12.85
CA GLY A 380 10.30 -12.88 14.22
C GLY A 380 9.63 -11.69 14.92
N LEU A 381 9.17 -10.68 14.18
CA LEU A 381 8.40 -9.59 14.78
C LEU A 381 7.07 -10.11 15.36
N PRO A 382 6.64 -9.58 16.52
CA PRO A 382 5.34 -9.92 17.11
C PRO A 382 4.17 -9.61 16.16
N GLY A 383 3.14 -10.46 16.19
CA GLY A 383 1.94 -10.27 15.38
C GLY A 383 1.26 -8.90 15.60
N GLU A 384 1.32 -8.36 16.80
CA GLU A 384 0.79 -7.04 17.16
C GLU A 384 1.48 -5.88 16.40
N ILE A 385 2.75 -6.01 16.06
CA ILE A 385 3.47 -5.03 15.22
C ILE A 385 3.16 -5.27 13.74
N ILE A 386 3.19 -6.53 13.30
CA ILE A 386 2.98 -6.91 11.89
C ILE A 386 1.59 -6.50 11.40
N TRP A 387 0.57 -6.77 12.22
CA TRP A 387 -0.83 -6.54 11.88
C TRP A 387 -1.40 -5.26 12.46
N ARG A 388 -0.53 -4.41 13.01
CA ARG A 388 -0.93 -3.12 13.53
C ARG A 388 -1.67 -2.33 12.46
N GLN A 389 -2.86 -1.86 12.83
CA GLN A 389 -3.64 -0.97 11.98
C GLN A 389 -2.87 0.34 11.71
N PRO A 390 -3.08 0.99 10.57
CA PRO A 390 -2.47 2.28 10.28
C PRO A 390 -2.69 3.26 11.43
N PHE A 391 -1.63 4.00 11.78
CA PHE A 391 -1.68 5.04 12.79
C PHE A 391 -1.03 6.30 12.20
N PRO A 392 -1.71 7.45 12.25
CA PRO A 392 -1.23 8.66 11.60
C PRO A 392 0.02 9.22 12.27
N GLY A 393 0.91 9.87 11.49
CA GLY A 393 2.12 10.50 12.02
C GLY A 393 1.86 11.51 13.16
N PRO A 394 0.82 12.36 13.09
CA PRO A 394 0.44 13.24 14.19
C PRO A 394 -0.14 12.53 15.42
N GLY A 395 -0.31 11.22 15.39
CA GLY A 395 -0.82 10.43 16.50
C GLY A 395 -2.25 10.81 16.88
N LEU A 396 -2.54 10.74 18.16
CA LEU A 396 -3.86 11.07 18.72
C LEU A 396 -4.24 12.56 18.60
N ALA A 397 -3.29 13.45 18.27
CA ALA A 397 -3.59 14.88 18.17
C ALA A 397 -4.67 15.21 17.13
N ILE A 398 -4.77 14.43 16.05
CA ILE A 398 -5.81 14.58 15.00
C ILE A 398 -7.09 13.78 15.27
N ARG A 399 -7.15 13.15 16.44
CA ARG A 399 -8.35 12.46 16.98
C ARG A 399 -8.91 13.15 18.21
N VAL A 400 -8.25 14.22 18.66
CA VAL A 400 -8.78 15.20 19.61
C VAL A 400 -9.20 16.42 18.82
N LEU A 401 -10.48 16.54 18.47
CA LEU A 401 -10.98 17.69 17.73
C LEU A 401 -10.91 18.95 18.60
N GLY A 402 -10.30 20.00 18.07
CA GLY A 402 -10.04 21.22 18.82
C GLY A 402 -8.70 21.19 19.54
N GLU A 403 -8.60 21.82 20.72
CA GLU A 403 -7.35 21.92 21.48
C GLU A 403 -6.88 20.57 22.00
N VAL A 404 -5.58 20.32 21.93
CA VAL A 404 -4.90 19.13 22.43
C VAL A 404 -4.21 19.44 23.75
N ASN A 405 -4.60 18.75 24.82
CA ASN A 405 -3.96 18.81 26.11
C ASN A 405 -3.94 17.44 26.80
N GLU A 406 -3.22 17.31 27.90
CA GLU A 406 -3.01 16.05 28.59
C GLU A 406 -4.31 15.40 29.08
N GLU A 407 -5.24 16.22 29.64
CA GLU A 407 -6.54 15.72 30.12
C GLU A 407 -7.35 15.09 28.98
N ARG A 408 -7.48 15.79 27.87
CA ARG A 408 -8.23 15.31 26.70
C ARG A 408 -7.58 14.11 26.03
N LEU A 409 -6.25 14.06 26.01
CA LEU A 409 -5.49 12.90 25.50
C LEU A 409 -5.68 11.69 26.41
N SER A 410 -5.73 11.85 27.74
CA SER A 410 -6.01 10.75 28.67
C SER A 410 -7.37 10.13 28.38
N VAL A 411 -8.42 10.96 28.30
CA VAL A 411 -9.78 10.50 27.95
C VAL A 411 -9.79 9.74 26.62
N LEU A 412 -9.13 10.28 25.59
CA LEU A 412 -9.09 9.64 24.28
C LEU A 412 -8.31 8.33 24.31
N ARG A 413 -7.16 8.25 25.01
CA ARG A 413 -6.36 7.02 25.13
C ARG A 413 -7.14 5.90 25.80
N GLU A 414 -7.85 6.19 26.89
CA GLU A 414 -8.68 5.22 27.59
C GLU A 414 -9.82 4.72 26.69
N ALA A 415 -10.50 5.63 25.99
CA ALA A 415 -11.57 5.27 25.06
C ALA A 415 -11.04 4.44 23.87
N ASP A 416 -9.90 4.83 23.28
CA ASP A 416 -9.30 4.10 22.17
C ASP A 416 -8.81 2.70 22.61
N ALA A 417 -8.29 2.57 23.84
CA ALA A 417 -7.88 1.27 24.38
C ALA A 417 -9.07 0.30 24.47
N VAL A 418 -10.24 0.76 24.94
CA VAL A 418 -11.48 -0.03 24.95
C VAL A 418 -11.87 -0.46 23.53
N VAL A 419 -11.82 0.46 22.56
CA VAL A 419 -12.15 0.14 21.16
C VAL A 419 -11.22 -0.92 20.62
N GLN A 420 -9.90 -0.76 20.79
CA GLN A 420 -8.91 -1.73 20.30
C GLN A 420 -9.11 -3.12 20.93
N GLU A 421 -9.36 -3.16 22.24
CA GLU A 421 -9.58 -4.41 22.96
C GLU A 421 -10.83 -5.15 22.48
N GLU A 422 -11.96 -4.44 22.32
CA GLU A 422 -13.22 -5.05 21.89
C GLU A 422 -13.20 -5.51 20.43
N VAL A 423 -12.55 -4.77 19.53
CA VAL A 423 -12.33 -5.19 18.14
C VAL A 423 -11.47 -6.46 18.08
N ARG A 424 -10.41 -6.52 18.89
CA ARG A 424 -9.54 -7.69 19.04
C ARG A 424 -10.30 -8.91 19.57
N ARG A 425 -11.07 -8.75 20.66
CA ARG A 425 -11.89 -9.82 21.23
C ARG A 425 -12.92 -10.36 20.25
N ALA A 426 -13.42 -9.52 19.36
CA ALA A 426 -14.35 -9.92 18.31
C ALA A 426 -13.67 -10.61 17.11
N GLY A 427 -12.34 -10.69 17.07
CA GLY A 427 -11.58 -11.28 15.95
C GLY A 427 -11.61 -10.46 14.67
N LEU A 428 -12.01 -9.18 14.73
CA LEU A 428 -12.20 -8.31 13.57
C LEU A 428 -10.97 -7.48 13.17
N GLU A 429 -9.83 -7.67 13.82
CA GLU A 429 -8.59 -6.89 13.60
C GLU A 429 -8.10 -6.93 12.14
N ARG A 430 -8.37 -8.03 11.43
CA ARG A 430 -7.95 -8.23 10.04
C ARG A 430 -9.01 -7.84 9.01
N GLU A 431 -10.28 -7.81 9.41
CA GLU A 431 -11.40 -7.45 8.55
C GLU A 431 -11.61 -5.93 8.50
N VAL A 432 -11.38 -5.27 9.63
CA VAL A 432 -11.47 -3.81 9.76
C VAL A 432 -10.11 -3.19 9.47
N TRP A 433 -10.06 -2.35 8.42
CA TRP A 433 -8.83 -1.65 8.03
C TRP A 433 -8.30 -0.78 9.18
N GLN A 434 -9.20 -0.04 9.82
CA GLN A 434 -8.88 0.85 10.92
C GLN A 434 -10.11 1.04 11.81
N ALA A 435 -9.94 0.93 13.13
CA ALA A 435 -10.94 1.26 14.13
C ALA A 435 -10.32 2.12 15.23
N PHE A 436 -10.97 3.21 15.61
CA PHE A 436 -10.45 4.14 16.61
C PHE A 436 -11.54 5.03 17.23
N ALA A 437 -11.20 5.59 18.38
CA ALA A 437 -11.99 6.61 19.06
C ALA A 437 -11.57 8.01 18.59
N VAL A 438 -12.52 8.95 18.57
CA VAL A 438 -12.32 10.38 18.34
C VAL A 438 -13.00 11.16 19.44
N LEU A 439 -12.30 12.09 20.09
CA LEU A 439 -12.86 12.95 21.13
C LEU A 439 -13.43 14.21 20.48
N LEU A 440 -14.75 14.37 20.57
CA LEU A 440 -15.46 15.50 20.01
C LEU A 440 -15.41 16.73 20.93
N PRO A 441 -15.41 17.96 20.40
CA PRO A 441 -15.44 19.20 21.18
C PRO A 441 -16.87 19.56 21.60
N VAL A 442 -17.65 18.56 22.01
CA VAL A 442 -19.07 18.71 22.35
C VAL A 442 -19.35 18.06 23.70
N ARG A 443 -19.94 18.81 24.62
CA ARG A 443 -20.42 18.28 25.89
C ARG A 443 -21.93 18.04 25.83
N THR A 444 -22.34 16.87 26.21
CA THR A 444 -23.77 16.48 26.22
C THR A 444 -24.28 16.25 27.64
N VAL A 445 -25.59 16.43 27.78
CA VAL A 445 -26.27 16.12 29.03
C VAL A 445 -26.39 14.59 29.19
N GLY A 446 -26.05 14.10 30.35
CA GLY A 446 -26.26 12.72 30.79
C GLY A 446 -26.97 12.68 32.15
N VAL A 447 -27.42 11.51 32.52
CA VAL A 447 -27.94 11.22 33.86
C VAL A 447 -27.11 10.08 34.42
N MET A 448 -26.38 10.34 35.50
CA MET A 448 -25.62 9.33 36.24
C MET A 448 -26.13 9.31 37.69
N GLY A 449 -26.77 8.21 38.07
CA GLY A 449 -27.58 8.16 39.30
C GLY A 449 -28.72 9.15 39.21
N ASP A 450 -28.91 9.97 40.26
CA ASP A 450 -29.99 10.96 40.32
C ASP A 450 -29.61 12.37 39.87
N PHE A 451 -28.39 12.53 39.29
CA PHE A 451 -27.85 13.84 38.92
C PHE A 451 -27.67 13.99 37.41
N ARG A 452 -27.92 15.21 36.91
CA ARG A 452 -27.52 15.60 35.58
C ARG A 452 -26.01 15.80 35.51
N THR A 453 -25.40 15.22 34.49
CA THR A 453 -23.98 15.39 34.18
C THR A 453 -23.81 16.05 32.81
N TYR A 454 -22.71 16.77 32.65
CA TYR A 454 -22.27 17.30 31.34
C TYR A 454 -20.90 16.73 31.07
N ALA A 455 -20.78 15.89 30.05
CA ALA A 455 -19.58 15.15 29.75
C ALA A 455 -19.34 15.08 28.25
N ASP A 456 -18.14 14.66 27.87
CA ASP A 456 -17.69 14.64 26.51
C ASP A 456 -18.33 13.49 25.70
N VAL A 457 -18.23 13.59 24.38
CA VAL A 457 -18.73 12.61 23.41
C VAL A 457 -17.56 11.96 22.70
N ILE A 458 -17.57 10.64 22.65
CA ILE A 458 -16.66 9.85 21.83
C ILE A 458 -17.37 9.45 20.53
N ALA A 459 -16.76 9.76 19.38
CA ALA A 459 -17.15 9.14 18.13
C ALA A 459 -16.29 7.88 17.90
N LEU A 460 -16.94 6.77 17.59
CA LEU A 460 -16.30 5.57 17.09
C LEU A 460 -16.21 5.67 15.57
N ARG A 461 -15.02 5.51 15.01
CA ARG A 461 -14.78 5.38 13.57
C ARG A 461 -14.23 3.99 13.30
N ALA A 462 -14.89 3.21 12.45
CA ALA A 462 -14.37 1.95 11.93
C ALA A 462 -14.65 1.85 10.44
N VAL A 463 -13.63 1.51 9.66
CA VAL A 463 -13.71 1.47 8.20
C VAL A 463 -13.13 0.19 7.64
N THR A 464 -13.66 -0.24 6.49
CA THR A 464 -13.08 -1.25 5.63
C THR A 464 -12.48 -0.58 4.40
N SER A 465 -11.31 -1.02 3.98
CA SER A 465 -10.62 -0.52 2.79
C SER A 465 -9.63 -1.56 2.29
N GLN A 466 -9.17 -1.44 1.04
CA GLN A 466 -8.08 -2.24 0.50
C GLN A 466 -6.78 -1.43 0.35
N ASP A 467 -6.91 -0.14 0.04
CA ASP A 467 -5.79 0.73 -0.35
C ASP A 467 -5.80 2.12 0.32
N ALA A 468 -6.77 2.36 1.20
CA ALA A 468 -7.05 3.66 1.82
C ALA A 468 -7.46 4.78 0.84
N MET A 469 -7.51 4.55 -0.47
CA MET A 469 -8.00 5.54 -1.44
C MET A 469 -9.51 5.69 -1.33
N THR A 470 -10.20 4.56 -1.26
CA THR A 470 -11.63 4.48 -0.95
C THR A 470 -11.85 3.70 0.33
N ALA A 471 -12.83 4.06 1.11
CA ALA A 471 -13.19 3.34 2.33
C ALA A 471 -14.71 3.41 2.56
N ASP A 472 -15.25 2.33 3.08
CA ASP A 472 -16.62 2.33 3.58
C ASP A 472 -16.62 2.11 5.10
N TRP A 473 -17.66 2.57 5.80
CA TRP A 473 -17.78 2.31 7.22
C TRP A 473 -17.98 0.79 7.47
N ALA A 474 -17.34 0.26 8.47
CA ALA A 474 -17.45 -1.16 8.83
C ALA A 474 -18.82 -1.43 9.46
N ARG A 475 -19.53 -2.49 9.02
CA ARG A 475 -20.79 -2.91 9.63
C ARG A 475 -20.49 -3.78 10.85
N LEU A 476 -20.02 -3.15 11.92
CA LEU A 476 -19.74 -3.87 13.14
C LEU A 476 -21.02 -4.48 13.74
N PRO A 477 -20.96 -5.67 14.34
CA PRO A 477 -22.10 -6.28 15.02
C PRO A 477 -22.68 -5.34 16.09
N TYR A 478 -24.00 -5.24 16.17
CA TYR A 478 -24.67 -4.37 17.17
C TYR A 478 -24.27 -4.69 18.61
N ASP A 479 -24.07 -5.97 18.94
CA ASP A 479 -23.61 -6.38 20.27
C ASP A 479 -22.20 -5.88 20.57
N LEU A 480 -21.31 -5.80 19.56
CA LEU A 480 -19.99 -5.20 19.70
C LEU A 480 -20.10 -3.70 19.96
N LEU A 481 -20.91 -2.99 19.16
CA LEU A 481 -21.17 -1.56 19.38
C LEU A 481 -21.76 -1.29 20.77
N ALA A 482 -22.68 -2.11 21.23
CA ALA A 482 -23.26 -2.01 22.57
C ALA A 482 -22.21 -2.21 23.67
N ARG A 483 -21.33 -3.22 23.53
CA ARG A 483 -20.25 -3.44 24.51
C ARG A 483 -19.24 -2.28 24.52
N ILE A 484 -18.77 -1.82 23.34
CA ILE A 484 -17.86 -0.66 23.25
C ILE A 484 -18.49 0.54 23.94
N SER A 485 -19.74 0.89 23.60
CA SER A 485 -20.45 2.03 24.18
C SER A 485 -20.57 1.89 25.69
N SER A 486 -21.00 0.73 26.19
CA SER A 486 -21.14 0.47 27.61
C SER A 486 -19.82 0.58 28.37
N ARG A 487 -18.75 -0.02 27.82
CA ARG A 487 -17.43 0.04 28.46
C ARG A 487 -16.86 1.46 28.46
N VAL A 488 -16.90 2.17 27.32
CA VAL A 488 -16.41 3.55 27.25
C VAL A 488 -17.10 4.44 28.28
N ILE A 489 -18.45 4.36 28.40
CA ILE A 489 -19.20 5.19 29.33
C ILE A 489 -18.91 4.82 30.80
N ASN A 490 -18.67 3.55 31.11
CA ASN A 490 -18.47 3.09 32.48
C ASN A 490 -16.99 3.17 32.94
N GLU A 491 -16.05 2.98 32.02
CA GLU A 491 -14.62 2.88 32.34
C GLU A 491 -13.90 4.22 32.15
N VAL A 492 -14.34 5.05 31.17
CA VAL A 492 -13.67 6.32 30.82
C VAL A 492 -14.33 7.49 31.53
N LYS A 493 -13.61 8.08 32.46
CA LYS A 493 -14.13 9.22 33.24
C LYS A 493 -14.31 10.45 32.34
N GLY A 494 -15.46 11.10 32.43
CA GLY A 494 -15.75 12.33 31.70
C GLY A 494 -16.44 12.10 30.34
N VAL A 495 -16.82 10.86 30.00
CA VAL A 495 -17.60 10.52 28.81
C VAL A 495 -18.99 10.02 29.21
N ASN A 496 -20.02 10.50 28.52
CA ASN A 496 -21.41 10.03 28.76
C ASN A 496 -22.14 9.62 27.45
N ARG A 497 -21.47 9.68 26.31
CA ARG A 497 -22.08 9.34 25.02
C ARG A 497 -21.06 8.80 24.03
N VAL A 498 -21.47 7.75 23.31
CA VAL A 498 -20.75 7.22 22.16
C VAL A 498 -21.63 7.33 20.92
N VAL A 499 -21.08 7.80 19.81
CA VAL A 499 -21.73 7.85 18.49
C VAL A 499 -20.90 7.04 17.50
N TYR A 500 -21.52 6.53 16.43
CA TYR A 500 -20.83 5.77 15.37
C TYR A 500 -20.85 6.54 14.06
N ASP A 501 -19.67 6.77 13.47
CA ASP A 501 -19.54 7.44 12.18
C ASP A 501 -19.76 6.45 11.04
N ILE A 502 -20.83 6.65 10.27
CA ILE A 502 -21.27 5.80 9.16
C ILE A 502 -20.98 6.44 7.79
N SER A 503 -20.00 7.32 7.71
CA SER A 503 -19.64 8.02 6.47
C SER A 503 -18.65 7.22 5.64
N SER A 504 -18.79 7.25 4.30
CA SER A 504 -17.87 6.62 3.36
C SER A 504 -16.82 7.63 2.87
N LYS A 505 -15.67 7.13 2.40
CA LYS A 505 -14.66 7.92 1.69
C LYS A 505 -14.67 7.56 0.20
N PRO A 506 -14.91 8.49 -0.73
CA PRO A 506 -15.39 9.86 -0.52
C PRO A 506 -16.84 9.93 -0.06
N PRO A 507 -17.41 11.07 0.38
CA PRO A 507 -16.77 12.40 0.45
C PRO A 507 -15.97 12.64 1.74
N SER A 508 -16.18 11.86 2.82
CA SER A 508 -15.39 12.03 4.05
C SER A 508 -13.99 11.42 3.91
N THR A 509 -13.16 11.65 4.91
CA THR A 509 -11.85 11.02 5.07
C THR A 509 -11.91 9.86 6.08
N ILE A 510 -10.84 9.06 6.19
CA ILE A 510 -10.76 8.04 7.23
C ILE A 510 -10.55 8.72 8.59
N GLU A 511 -9.51 9.55 8.72
CA GLU A 511 -9.30 10.38 9.90
C GLU A 511 -10.26 11.58 9.88
N TRP A 512 -10.55 12.15 11.04
CA TRP A 512 -11.46 13.28 11.17
C TRP A 512 -10.77 14.64 11.00
N GLU A 513 -9.47 14.73 11.34
CA GLU A 513 -8.62 15.91 11.12
C GLU A 513 -7.38 15.59 10.28
#